data_7b633c3cf66fce749fa3481df2826f4b
#
_entry.id   7b633c3cf66fce749fa3481df2826f4b
#
_cell.length_a   1.000
_cell.length_b   1.000
_cell.length_c   1.000
_cell.angle_alpha   90.00
_cell.angle_beta   90.00
_cell.angle_gamma   90.00
#
_symmetry.space_group_name_H-M   'P 1'
#
loop_
_entity.id
_entity.type
_entity.pdbx_description
1 polymer ?
#
loop_
_entity_poly.entity_id
_entity_poly.type
_entity_poly.pdbx_seq_one_letter_code
_entity_poly.pdbx_strand_id
1 'polypeptide(L)'
;MSISIKILENDREIERRILQAAAIDINKTIQKNTVKAKMLLRRLIPTWIRVQPEVTSLLAEGDPMSLNAQFGLVSGQGIRVLDKIVEAVIRTTNFKILKVDNKLRGGLLIEIQPTDFNNVISSGSSLITYPLARMNFVEWLMLKGDTTIVI
;
A
#
# COMPACT_ATOMS: atom_id res chain seq x y z
N MET A 1 -37.45 -18.07 -51.78
CA MET A 1 -37.42 -16.84 -50.96
C MET A 1 -36.02 -16.62 -50.44
N SER A 2 -35.33 -15.57 -50.86
CA SER A 2 -34.03 -15.22 -50.29
C SER A 2 -34.23 -14.21 -49.16
N ILE A 3 -33.74 -14.50 -47.96
CA ILE A 3 -33.76 -13.57 -46.83
C ILE A 3 -32.46 -12.77 -46.90
N SER A 4 -32.60 -11.46 -47.11
CA SER A 4 -31.46 -10.53 -47.04
C SER A 4 -31.44 -9.86 -45.65
N ILE A 5 -30.36 -10.08 -44.89
CA ILE A 5 -30.17 -9.42 -43.62
C ILE A 5 -29.22 -8.23 -43.87
N LYS A 6 -29.71 -7.02 -43.60
CA LYS A 6 -28.91 -5.80 -43.69
C LYS A 6 -28.64 -5.26 -42.30
N ILE A 7 -27.35 -5.15 -41.94
CA ILE A 7 -26.94 -4.47 -40.71
C ILE A 7 -27.09 -2.96 -40.99
N LEU A 8 -27.98 -2.29 -40.24
CA LEU A 8 -28.26 -0.87 -40.37
C LEU A 8 -27.38 0.03 -39.49
N GLU A 9 -26.64 -0.57 -38.55
CA GLU A 9 -25.78 0.19 -37.61
C GLU A 9 -24.38 0.36 -38.19
N ASN A 10 -23.79 1.54 -37.94
CA ASN A 10 -22.41 1.85 -38.29
C ASN A 10 -21.46 1.15 -37.31
N ASP A 11 -20.30 0.67 -37.78
CA ASP A 11 -19.27 0.01 -36.96
C ASP A 11 -18.92 0.78 -35.69
N ARG A 12 -18.83 2.10 -35.75
CA ARG A 12 -18.59 2.96 -34.58
C ARG A 12 -19.72 2.90 -33.54
N GLU A 13 -20.95 2.71 -33.97
CA GLU A 13 -22.09 2.61 -33.07
C GLU A 13 -22.14 1.26 -32.40
N ILE A 14 -21.82 0.20 -33.14
CA ILE A 14 -21.66 -1.15 -32.62
C ILE A 14 -20.54 -1.19 -31.59
N GLU A 15 -19.37 -0.65 -31.91
CA GLU A 15 -18.24 -0.55 -30.99
C GLU A 15 -18.63 0.20 -29.70
N ARG A 16 -19.28 1.35 -29.82
CA ARG A 16 -19.73 2.13 -28.67
C ARG A 16 -20.68 1.35 -27.76
N ARG A 17 -21.62 0.60 -28.35
CA ARG A 17 -22.59 -0.23 -27.58
C ARG A 17 -21.88 -1.40 -26.89
N ILE A 18 -20.92 -2.03 -27.55
CA ILE A 18 -20.11 -3.10 -26.96
C ILE A 18 -19.32 -2.57 -25.77
N LEU A 19 -18.61 -1.43 -25.92
CA LEU A 19 -17.84 -0.82 -24.84
C LEU A 19 -18.73 -0.37 -23.67
N GLN A 20 -19.93 0.15 -23.97
CA GLN A 20 -20.91 0.51 -22.95
C GLN A 20 -21.41 -0.70 -22.17
N ALA A 21 -21.74 -1.79 -22.84
CA ALA A 21 -22.16 -3.04 -22.21
C ALA A 21 -21.02 -3.63 -21.35
N ALA A 22 -19.81 -3.66 -21.89
CA ALA A 22 -18.62 -4.10 -21.15
C ALA A 22 -18.36 -3.24 -19.89
N ALA A 23 -18.48 -1.91 -19.98
CA ALA A 23 -18.31 -1.02 -18.85
C ALA A 23 -19.36 -1.29 -17.74
N ILE A 24 -20.61 -1.57 -18.12
CA ILE A 24 -21.67 -1.93 -17.16
C ILE A 24 -21.32 -3.21 -16.43
N ASP A 25 -20.90 -4.27 -17.14
CA ASP A 25 -20.56 -5.55 -16.55
C ASP A 25 -19.32 -5.48 -15.67
N ILE A 26 -18.30 -4.75 -16.09
CA ILE A 26 -17.10 -4.50 -15.29
C ILE A 26 -17.48 -3.77 -14.00
N ASN A 27 -18.26 -2.69 -14.08
CA ASN A 27 -18.70 -1.94 -12.89
C ASN A 27 -19.48 -2.82 -11.91
N LYS A 28 -20.39 -3.65 -12.42
CA LYS A 28 -21.16 -4.60 -11.61
C LYS A 28 -20.24 -5.62 -10.92
N THR A 29 -19.26 -6.13 -11.65
CA THR A 29 -18.28 -7.10 -11.12
C THR A 29 -17.39 -6.47 -10.07
N ILE A 30 -16.90 -5.24 -10.29
CA ILE A 30 -16.11 -4.48 -9.31
C ILE A 30 -16.93 -4.28 -8.05
N GLN A 31 -18.16 -3.77 -8.16
CA GLN A 31 -19.03 -3.54 -6.99
C GLN A 31 -19.26 -4.81 -6.18
N LYS A 32 -19.57 -5.92 -6.85
CA LYS A 32 -19.81 -7.21 -6.21
C LYS A 32 -18.59 -7.74 -5.44
N ASN A 33 -17.39 -7.50 -5.97
CA ASN A 33 -16.15 -8.06 -5.42
C ASN A 33 -15.34 -7.08 -4.55
N THR A 34 -15.76 -5.81 -4.44
CA THR A 34 -14.99 -4.78 -3.74
C THR A 34 -14.69 -5.13 -2.30
N VAL A 35 -15.67 -5.64 -1.55
CA VAL A 35 -15.49 -5.99 -0.13
C VAL A 35 -14.44 -7.09 0.00
N LYS A 36 -14.55 -8.14 -0.84
CA LYS A 36 -13.59 -9.24 -0.85
C LYS A 36 -12.19 -8.78 -1.24
N ALA A 37 -12.07 -7.93 -2.26
CA ALA A 37 -10.80 -7.37 -2.70
C ALA A 37 -10.15 -6.53 -1.59
N LYS A 38 -10.91 -5.65 -0.91
CA LYS A 38 -10.43 -4.86 0.22
C LYS A 38 -9.90 -5.75 1.35
N MET A 39 -10.62 -6.80 1.70
CA MET A 39 -10.20 -7.75 2.74
C MET A 39 -8.91 -8.47 2.37
N LEU A 40 -8.79 -8.94 1.12
CA LEU A 40 -7.59 -9.62 0.63
C LEU A 40 -6.38 -8.68 0.62
N LEU A 41 -6.53 -7.46 0.11
CA LEU A 41 -5.46 -6.47 0.08
C LEU A 41 -4.97 -6.12 1.49
N ARG A 42 -5.88 -5.88 2.44
CA ARG A 42 -5.50 -5.63 3.83
C ARG A 42 -4.72 -6.78 4.48
N ARG A 43 -5.00 -8.02 4.08
CA ARG A 43 -4.24 -9.20 4.53
C ARG A 43 -2.85 -9.28 3.92
N LEU A 44 -2.66 -8.78 2.69
CA LEU A 44 -1.38 -8.82 1.98
C LEU A 44 -0.42 -7.70 2.42
N ILE A 45 -0.94 -6.55 2.89
CA ILE A 45 -0.12 -5.41 3.33
C ILE A 45 0.95 -5.82 4.35
N PRO A 46 0.65 -6.54 5.44
CA PRO A 46 1.67 -6.95 6.41
C PRO A 46 2.77 -7.81 5.77
N THR A 47 2.41 -8.72 4.87
CA THR A 47 3.35 -9.59 4.17
C THR A 47 4.27 -8.78 3.27
N TRP A 48 3.72 -7.84 2.50
CA TRP A 48 4.51 -6.99 1.61
C TRP A 48 5.49 -6.09 2.37
N ILE A 49 5.06 -5.53 3.50
CA ILE A 49 5.93 -4.71 4.34
C ILE A 49 7.07 -5.57 4.92
N ARG A 50 6.76 -6.75 5.43
CA ARG A 50 7.75 -7.62 6.10
C ARG A 50 8.84 -8.17 5.19
N VAL A 51 8.61 -8.27 3.89
CA VAL A 51 9.61 -8.74 2.92
C VAL A 51 10.52 -7.63 2.38
N GLN A 52 10.29 -6.37 2.79
CA GLN A 52 11.16 -5.28 2.35
C GLN A 52 12.56 -5.44 2.98
N PRO A 53 13.63 -5.17 2.22
CA PRO A 53 15.01 -5.33 2.71
C PRO A 53 15.28 -4.53 4.00
N GLU A 54 14.77 -3.30 4.07
CA GLU A 54 14.90 -2.41 5.22
C GLU A 54 14.25 -3.01 6.47
N VAL A 55 13.07 -3.60 6.30
CA VAL A 55 12.34 -4.24 7.40
C VAL A 55 13.06 -5.52 7.84
N THR A 56 13.54 -6.32 6.90
CA THR A 56 14.32 -7.52 7.20
C THR A 56 15.59 -7.17 7.97
N SER A 57 16.30 -6.10 7.55
CA SER A 57 17.48 -5.60 8.24
C SER A 57 17.16 -5.03 9.62
N LEU A 58 16.00 -4.36 9.78
CA LEU A 58 15.54 -3.86 11.08
C LEU A 58 15.22 -4.99 12.07
N LEU A 59 14.81 -6.16 11.57
CA LEU A 59 14.46 -7.32 12.39
C LEU A 59 15.65 -8.27 12.64
N ALA A 60 16.76 -8.10 11.95
CA ALA A 60 17.94 -8.96 12.05
C ALA A 60 18.74 -8.67 13.34
N GLU A 61 18.26 -9.23 14.46
CA GLU A 61 18.96 -9.14 15.75
C GLU A 61 20.26 -9.97 15.70
N GLY A 62 21.35 -9.39 16.21
CA GLY A 62 22.65 -10.05 16.27
C GLY A 62 23.51 -9.95 15.01
N ASP A 63 23.02 -9.38 13.92
CA ASP A 63 23.81 -9.07 12.73
C ASP A 63 24.37 -7.62 12.85
N PRO A 64 25.71 -7.46 13.01
CA PRO A 64 26.33 -6.15 13.22
C PRO A 64 26.16 -5.20 12.01
N MET A 65 25.86 -5.71 10.82
CA MET A 65 25.64 -4.93 9.61
C MET A 65 24.17 -4.55 9.41
N SER A 66 23.28 -5.05 10.26
CA SER A 66 21.85 -4.77 10.16
C SER A 66 21.48 -3.36 10.64
N LEU A 67 20.34 -2.84 10.18
CA LEU A 67 19.75 -1.62 10.71
C LEU A 67 19.45 -1.73 12.23
N ASN A 68 19.11 -2.94 12.69
CA ASN A 68 18.90 -3.21 14.11
C ASN A 68 20.14 -2.85 14.94
N ALA A 69 21.31 -3.35 14.54
CA ALA A 69 22.57 -3.07 15.22
C ALA A 69 23.03 -1.61 15.05
N GLN A 70 22.91 -1.07 13.83
CA GLN A 70 23.29 0.32 13.53
C GLN A 70 22.50 1.34 14.36
N PHE A 71 21.22 1.07 14.62
CA PHE A 71 20.42 1.90 15.52
C PHE A 71 20.54 1.53 17.00
N GLY A 72 21.28 0.47 17.35
CA GLY A 72 21.41 0.02 18.73
C GLY A 72 20.07 -0.37 19.36
N LEU A 73 19.18 -1.02 18.58
CA LEU A 73 17.86 -1.38 19.06
C LEU A 73 17.96 -2.50 20.12
N VAL A 74 17.17 -2.37 21.18
CA VAL A 74 17.04 -3.46 22.16
C VAL A 74 16.18 -4.58 21.59
N SER A 75 16.41 -5.81 22.06
CA SER A 75 15.68 -7.00 21.59
C SER A 75 14.17 -6.79 21.58
N GLY A 76 13.53 -7.16 20.47
CA GLY A 76 12.11 -6.98 20.21
C GLY A 76 11.67 -5.54 19.91
N GLN A 77 12.55 -4.54 19.91
CA GLN A 77 12.18 -3.15 19.60
C GLN A 77 11.83 -3.01 18.12
N GLY A 78 12.60 -3.62 17.22
CA GLY A 78 12.36 -3.59 15.78
C GLY A 78 10.96 -4.12 15.43
N ILE A 79 10.56 -5.27 16.01
CA ILE A 79 9.24 -5.84 15.74
C ILE A 79 8.10 -4.96 16.27
N ARG A 80 8.26 -4.34 17.45
CA ARG A 80 7.24 -3.41 17.98
C ARG A 80 7.02 -2.21 17.09
N VAL A 81 8.10 -1.66 16.52
CA VAL A 81 8.00 -0.55 15.57
C VAL A 81 7.37 -1.01 14.26
N LEU A 82 7.79 -2.17 13.74
CA LEU A 82 7.20 -2.74 12.54
C LEU A 82 5.68 -2.93 12.68
N ASP A 83 5.22 -3.47 13.80
CA ASP A 83 3.79 -3.69 14.03
C ASP A 83 3.02 -2.35 14.05
N LYS A 84 3.62 -1.28 14.58
CA LYS A 84 3.04 0.08 14.52
C LYS A 84 3.00 0.63 13.09
N ILE A 85 4.05 0.42 12.32
CA ILE A 85 4.08 0.83 10.90
C ILE A 85 3.00 0.06 10.12
N VAL A 86 2.91 -1.25 10.28
CA VAL A 86 1.90 -2.08 9.63
C VAL A 86 0.48 -1.61 10.00
N GLU A 87 0.23 -1.36 11.29
CA GLU A 87 -1.06 -0.84 11.76
C GLU A 87 -1.38 0.51 11.10
N ALA A 88 -0.42 1.46 11.09
CA ALA A 88 -0.58 2.77 10.47
C ALA A 88 -0.90 2.64 8.97
N VAL A 89 -0.15 1.83 8.22
CA VAL A 89 -0.38 1.61 6.78
C VAL A 89 -1.77 1.00 6.54
N ILE A 90 -2.20 0.01 7.33
CA ILE A 90 -3.53 -0.60 7.19
C ILE A 90 -4.63 0.44 7.45
N ARG A 91 -4.47 1.29 8.46
CA ARG A 91 -5.46 2.32 8.83
C ARG A 91 -5.57 3.42 7.78
N THR A 92 -4.45 3.82 7.19
CA THR A 92 -4.39 4.90 6.19
C THR A 92 -4.67 4.43 4.77
N THR A 93 -4.70 3.11 4.53
CA THR A 93 -5.02 2.57 3.22
C THR A 93 -6.49 2.76 2.89
N ASN A 94 -6.74 3.60 1.89
CA ASN A 94 -8.07 3.90 1.38
C ASN A 94 -8.30 3.23 0.03
N PHE A 95 -9.53 2.74 -0.18
CA PHE A 95 -9.92 2.06 -1.41
C PHE A 95 -11.07 2.84 -2.05
N LYS A 96 -10.83 3.45 -3.20
CA LYS A 96 -11.83 4.16 -3.98
C LYS A 96 -12.18 3.38 -5.23
N ILE A 97 -13.47 3.27 -5.52
CA ILE A 97 -13.95 2.72 -6.79
C ILE A 97 -14.11 3.88 -7.74
N LEU A 98 -13.37 3.83 -8.85
CA LEU A 98 -13.53 4.71 -9.99
C LEU A 98 -14.43 4.00 -10.99
N LYS A 99 -15.61 4.55 -11.23
CA LYS A 99 -16.56 3.99 -12.21
C LYS A 99 -15.89 3.91 -13.58
N VAL A 100 -15.96 2.74 -14.19
CA VAL A 100 -15.41 2.51 -15.54
C VAL A 100 -16.31 3.20 -16.55
N ASP A 101 -15.74 4.03 -17.40
CA ASP A 101 -16.41 4.76 -18.47
C ASP A 101 -16.55 3.92 -19.76
N ASN A 102 -17.18 4.50 -20.79
CA ASN A 102 -17.36 3.86 -22.09
C ASN A 102 -16.05 3.68 -22.88
N LYS A 103 -14.91 4.17 -22.38
CA LYS A 103 -13.57 3.92 -22.92
C LYS A 103 -12.81 2.92 -22.05
N LEU A 104 -13.52 2.22 -21.17
CA LEU A 104 -13.01 1.24 -20.22
C LEU A 104 -11.94 1.81 -19.26
N ARG A 105 -12.00 3.12 -18.95
CA ARG A 105 -11.12 3.76 -17.99
C ARG A 105 -11.81 3.87 -16.64
N GLY A 106 -11.11 3.47 -15.58
CA GLY A 106 -11.62 3.39 -14.22
C GLY A 106 -11.07 2.16 -13.51
N GLY A 107 -11.71 1.76 -12.41
CA GLY A 107 -11.33 0.57 -11.65
C GLY A 107 -11.22 0.80 -10.15
N LEU A 108 -10.26 0.14 -9.51
CA LEU A 108 -9.99 0.25 -8.09
C LEU A 108 -8.73 1.10 -7.86
N LEU A 109 -8.89 2.22 -7.17
CA LEU A 109 -7.78 3.06 -6.71
C LEU A 109 -7.45 2.72 -5.27
N ILE A 110 -6.17 2.47 -5.00
CA ILE A 110 -5.63 2.24 -3.66
C ILE A 110 -4.79 3.47 -3.31
N GLU A 111 -5.17 4.16 -2.26
CA GLU A 111 -4.44 5.33 -1.74
C GLU A 111 -3.92 5.01 -0.35
N ILE A 112 -2.64 5.27 -0.12
CA ILE A 112 -2.03 5.22 1.20
C ILE A 112 -1.73 6.66 1.58
N GLN A 113 -2.37 7.16 2.64
CA GLN A 113 -2.18 8.53 3.11
C GLN A 113 -1.16 8.53 4.27
N PRO A 114 -0.03 9.22 4.13
CA PRO A 114 1.01 9.22 5.16
C PRO A 114 0.66 10.04 6.43
N THR A 115 -0.52 10.63 6.50
CA THR A 115 -0.90 11.57 7.57
C THR A 115 -0.95 10.96 8.97
N ASP A 116 -1.08 9.63 9.11
CA ASP A 116 -1.17 8.97 10.42
C ASP A 116 0.15 8.38 10.93
N PHE A 117 1.27 8.61 10.24
CA PHE A 117 2.57 8.16 10.73
C PHE A 117 3.03 8.88 12.02
N ASN A 118 2.39 9.98 12.37
CA ASN A 118 2.62 10.64 13.66
C ASN A 118 2.45 9.70 14.86
N ASN A 119 1.52 8.74 14.78
CA ASN A 119 1.34 7.73 15.84
C ASN A 119 2.52 6.75 15.95
N VAL A 120 3.22 6.50 14.84
CA VAL A 120 4.44 5.67 14.83
C VAL A 120 5.59 6.46 15.39
N ILE A 121 5.75 7.70 14.94
CA ILE A 121 6.83 8.61 15.36
C ILE A 121 6.71 8.94 16.85
N SER A 122 5.50 9.24 17.33
CA SER A 122 5.24 9.61 18.73
C SER A 122 5.16 8.42 19.71
N SER A 123 5.16 7.18 19.22
CA SER A 123 4.96 5.96 20.04
C SER A 123 6.21 5.61 20.82
N GLY A 124 7.00 6.33 21.38
CA GLY A 124 8.16 5.95 22.19
C GLY A 124 8.95 4.67 21.80
N SER A 125 8.29 3.77 21.03
CA SER A 125 8.89 2.53 20.53
C SER A 125 10.00 2.76 19.50
N SER A 126 9.97 3.91 18.83
CA SER A 126 10.98 4.35 17.86
C SER A 126 12.07 5.23 18.48
N LEU A 127 11.97 5.51 19.79
CA LEU A 127 12.92 6.35 20.49
C LEU A 127 14.12 5.53 20.94
N ILE A 128 15.32 5.96 20.56
CA ILE A 128 16.59 5.43 21.02
C ILE A 128 17.23 6.48 21.94
N THR A 129 17.71 6.04 23.09
CA THR A 129 18.40 6.89 24.04
C THR A 129 19.89 6.53 24.04
N TYR A 130 20.72 7.45 23.59
CA TYR A 130 22.17 7.41 23.72
C TYR A 130 22.61 8.16 24.98
N PRO A 131 23.83 7.98 25.46
CA PRO A 131 24.33 8.70 26.64
C PRO A 131 24.20 10.22 26.53
N LEU A 132 24.34 10.78 25.34
CA LEU A 132 24.36 12.22 25.08
C LEU A 132 23.18 12.74 24.24
N ALA A 133 22.33 11.84 23.72
CA ALA A 133 21.25 12.22 22.78
C ALA A 133 20.06 11.28 22.82
N ARG A 134 18.92 11.78 22.39
CA ARG A 134 17.74 10.96 22.08
C ARG A 134 17.41 11.13 20.61
N MET A 135 17.13 10.02 19.93
CA MET A 135 16.81 10.03 18.52
C MET A 135 15.58 9.14 18.26
N ASN A 136 14.66 9.66 17.46
CA ASN A 136 13.59 8.85 16.90
C ASN A 136 14.08 8.28 15.55
N PHE A 137 14.48 7.00 15.54
CA PHE A 137 15.08 6.40 14.35
C PHE A 137 14.11 6.27 13.18
N VAL A 138 12.80 6.14 13.42
CA VAL A 138 11.80 6.10 12.35
C VAL A 138 11.68 7.48 11.70
N GLU A 139 11.61 8.53 12.47
CA GLU A 139 11.62 9.90 11.96
C GLU A 139 12.90 10.19 11.18
N TRP A 140 14.04 9.73 11.69
CA TRP A 140 15.32 9.88 11.01
C TRP A 140 15.32 9.15 9.66
N LEU A 141 14.87 7.88 9.60
CA LEU A 141 14.75 7.12 8.35
C LEU A 141 13.84 7.82 7.32
N MET A 142 12.74 8.42 7.77
CA MET A 142 11.81 9.12 6.91
C MET A 142 12.36 10.44 6.36
N LEU A 143 13.14 11.15 7.15
CA LEU A 143 13.65 12.49 6.80
C LEU A 143 15.03 12.48 6.14
N LYS A 144 15.88 11.54 6.53
CA LYS A 144 17.30 11.49 6.13
C LYS A 144 17.61 10.33 5.19
N GLY A 145 16.74 9.32 5.13
CA GLY A 145 16.92 8.17 4.24
C GLY A 145 18.21 7.41 4.51
N ASP A 146 19.06 7.33 3.52
CA ASP A 146 20.32 6.60 3.50
C ASP A 146 21.56 7.40 3.98
N THR A 147 21.35 8.56 4.60
CA THR A 147 22.48 9.33 5.13
C THR A 147 23.15 8.58 6.29
N THR A 148 24.47 8.41 6.23
CA THR A 148 25.24 7.74 7.28
C THR A 148 25.16 8.54 8.60
N ILE A 149 24.81 7.86 9.70
CA ILE A 149 24.89 8.44 11.03
C ILE A 149 26.34 8.32 11.50
N VAL A 150 26.98 9.44 11.73
CA VAL A 150 28.27 9.51 12.46
C VAL A 150 27.95 9.88 13.90
N ILE A 151 28.14 8.94 14.81
CA ILE A 151 27.96 9.13 16.26
C ILE A 151 29.33 9.41 16.89
#